data_c5279cb476083642837e016e9c3224d1
#
_entry.id   c5279cb476083642837e016e9c3224d1
#
_cell.length_a   1.000
_cell.length_b   1.000
_cell.length_c   1.000
_cell.angle_alpha   90.00
_cell.angle_beta   90.00
_cell.angle_gamma   90.00
#
_symmetry.space_group_name_H-M   'P 1'
#
loop_
_entity.id
_entity.type
_entity.pdbx_description
1 polymer ?
#
loop_
_entity_poly.entity_id
_entity_poly.type
_entity_poly.pdbx_seq_one_letter_code
_entity_poly.pdbx_strand_id
1 'polypeptide(L)'
;DILAVYWLQKAVSNGETEAAQVLNRIAIRAKPASWAKTALQFLTRESVSSHPFLAARIELAAVFGLSRPEALLLDIHSADKGHCLLVDIREHYRRSKRKLILIQTGRERQTLSRIGRLFEKVDCGPNGPEGNYRQRQYRLKTLLPAPVPEHPEDTVS
;
A
#
# COMPACT_ATOMS: atom_id res chain seq x y z
N ASP A 1 8.98 16.00 7.73
CA ASP A 1 7.54 15.74 7.89
C ASP A 1 7.22 14.35 8.45
N ILE A 2 8.03 13.34 8.22
CA ILE A 2 7.84 12.03 8.88
C ILE A 2 8.02 12.19 10.41
N LEU A 3 9.04 12.92 10.81
CA LEU A 3 9.26 13.25 12.23
C LEU A 3 8.12 14.10 12.77
N ALA A 4 7.61 15.04 11.95
CA ALA A 4 6.46 15.85 12.33
C ALA A 4 5.22 14.99 12.59
N VAL A 5 4.99 13.96 11.77
CA VAL A 5 3.87 13.03 11.98
C VAL A 5 4.00 12.35 13.35
N TYR A 6 5.20 11.89 13.69
CA TYR A 6 5.45 11.24 14.98
C TYR A 6 5.08 12.18 16.16
N TRP A 7 5.63 13.40 16.17
CA TRP A 7 5.38 14.34 17.26
C TRP A 7 3.94 14.80 17.31
N LEU A 8 3.30 15.00 16.14
CA LEU A 8 1.90 15.40 16.10
C LEU A 8 0.98 14.30 16.60
N GLN A 9 1.27 13.03 16.29
CA GLN A 9 0.50 11.92 16.86
C GLN A 9 0.63 11.85 18.37
N LYS A 10 1.81 12.10 18.91
CA LYS A 10 2.02 12.16 20.35
C LYS A 10 1.22 13.31 20.98
N ALA A 11 1.23 14.48 20.36
CA ALA A 11 0.48 15.63 20.85
C ALA A 11 -1.02 15.35 20.84
N VAL A 12 -1.53 14.71 19.79
CA VAL A 12 -2.96 14.33 19.70
C VAL A 12 -3.30 13.34 20.82
N SER A 13 -2.42 12.38 21.10
CA SER A 13 -2.62 11.42 22.20
C SER A 13 -2.68 12.10 23.56
N ASN A 14 -2.05 13.27 23.68
CA ASN A 14 -2.07 14.08 24.91
C ASN A 14 -3.21 15.10 24.93
N GLY A 15 -4.13 15.04 23.98
CA GLY A 15 -5.33 15.87 23.97
C GLY A 15 -5.21 17.21 23.26
N GLU A 16 -4.16 17.44 22.50
CA GLU A 16 -3.99 18.69 21.76
C GLU A 16 -4.78 18.69 20.47
N THR A 17 -5.83 19.51 20.40
CA THR A 17 -6.73 19.56 19.25
C THR A 17 -6.11 20.22 18.02
N GLU A 18 -5.26 21.23 18.23
CA GLU A 18 -4.56 21.89 17.11
C GLU A 18 -3.61 20.95 16.39
N ALA A 19 -2.97 20.05 17.14
CA ALA A 19 -2.08 19.04 16.57
C ALA A 19 -2.84 18.10 15.63
N ALA A 20 -4.09 17.75 15.97
CA ALA A 20 -4.92 16.90 15.10
C ALA A 20 -5.20 17.58 13.75
N GLN A 21 -5.47 18.90 13.77
CA GLN A 21 -5.71 19.64 12.54
C GLN A 21 -4.48 19.69 11.65
N VAL A 22 -3.31 19.95 12.24
CA VAL A 22 -2.05 19.97 11.49
C VAL A 22 -1.74 18.59 10.93
N LEU A 23 -1.92 17.55 11.75
CA LEU A 23 -1.67 16.17 11.32
C LEU A 23 -2.52 15.80 10.10
N ASN A 24 -3.79 16.18 10.09
CA ASN A 24 -4.71 15.89 8.98
C ASN A 24 -4.34 16.60 7.69
N ARG A 25 -3.52 17.66 7.73
CA ARG A 25 -3.03 18.34 6.53
C ARG A 25 -1.86 17.63 5.89
N ILE A 26 -1.05 16.91 6.67
CA ILE A 26 0.19 16.30 6.17
C ILE A 26 0.11 14.80 6.01
N ALA A 27 -0.89 14.16 6.61
CA ALA A 27 -1.06 12.72 6.53
C ALA A 27 -2.54 12.36 6.48
N ILE A 28 -2.85 11.26 5.80
CA ILE A 28 -4.22 10.77 5.67
C ILE A 28 -4.41 9.51 6.49
N ARG A 29 -5.64 9.20 6.82
CA ARG A 29 -5.99 7.95 7.49
C ARG A 29 -6.03 6.81 6.48
N ALA A 30 -5.63 5.62 6.92
CA ALA A 30 -5.79 4.42 6.12
C ALA A 30 -7.28 4.14 5.90
N LYS A 31 -7.64 3.80 4.68
CA LYS A 31 -8.98 3.32 4.36
C LYS A 31 -8.90 2.26 3.26
N PRO A 32 -9.83 1.30 3.25
CA PRO A 32 -9.76 0.22 2.26
C PRO A 32 -9.84 0.73 0.83
N ALA A 33 -9.07 0.13 -0.06
CA ALA A 33 -9.24 0.31 -1.50
C ALA A 33 -10.24 -0.73 -2.00
N SER A 34 -11.30 -0.29 -2.65
CA SER A 34 -12.36 -1.19 -3.10
C SER A 34 -11.87 -2.22 -4.11
N TRP A 35 -11.00 -1.82 -5.05
CA TRP A 35 -10.44 -2.77 -6.02
C TRP A 35 -9.68 -3.90 -5.33
N ALA A 36 -8.93 -3.57 -4.28
CA ALA A 36 -8.11 -4.55 -3.56
C ALA A 36 -8.98 -5.47 -2.71
N LYS A 37 -10.03 -4.95 -2.09
CA LYS A 37 -10.98 -5.79 -1.36
C LYS A 37 -11.65 -6.78 -2.28
N THR A 38 -12.05 -6.34 -3.47
CA THR A 38 -12.62 -7.23 -4.48
C THR A 38 -11.60 -8.28 -4.92
N ALA A 39 -10.37 -7.85 -5.19
CA ALA A 39 -9.30 -8.77 -5.60
C ALA A 39 -9.04 -9.85 -4.55
N LEU A 40 -9.04 -9.49 -3.27
CA LEU A 40 -8.84 -10.48 -2.19
C LEU A 40 -9.88 -11.59 -2.20
N GLN A 41 -11.11 -11.29 -2.60
CA GLN A 41 -12.18 -12.30 -2.67
C GLN A 41 -11.90 -13.39 -3.69
N PHE A 42 -11.09 -13.09 -4.70
CA PHE A 42 -10.75 -14.03 -5.76
C PHE A 42 -9.45 -14.79 -5.51
N LEU A 43 -8.70 -14.43 -4.46
CA LEU A 43 -7.47 -15.13 -4.14
C LEU A 43 -7.79 -16.48 -3.51
N THR A 44 -7.22 -17.53 -4.09
CA THR A 44 -7.30 -18.88 -3.54
C THR A 44 -6.04 -19.17 -2.75
N ARG A 45 -6.06 -20.26 -1.99
CA ARG A 45 -4.86 -20.72 -1.29
C ARG A 45 -3.73 -21.01 -2.28
N GLU A 46 -4.07 -21.55 -3.44
CA GLU A 46 -3.12 -21.83 -4.51
C GLU A 46 -2.54 -20.54 -5.09
N SER A 47 -3.37 -19.53 -5.35
CA SER A 47 -2.91 -18.22 -5.85
C SER A 47 -1.92 -17.58 -4.87
N VAL A 48 -2.24 -17.61 -3.59
CA VAL A 48 -1.38 -17.04 -2.55
C VAL A 48 -0.05 -17.78 -2.48
N SER A 49 -0.06 -19.10 -2.59
CA SER A 49 1.16 -19.90 -2.59
C SER A 49 2.03 -19.65 -3.81
N SER A 50 1.39 -19.49 -4.98
CA SER A 50 2.11 -19.26 -6.24
C SER A 50 2.62 -17.83 -6.39
N HIS A 51 1.90 -16.86 -5.82
CA HIS A 51 2.20 -15.43 -5.95
C HIS A 51 2.14 -14.71 -4.60
N PRO A 52 3.02 -15.10 -3.66
CA PRO A 52 2.93 -14.55 -2.30
C PRO A 52 3.21 -13.05 -2.23
N PHE A 53 4.10 -12.54 -3.06
CA PHE A 53 4.40 -11.10 -3.07
C PHE A 53 3.21 -10.30 -3.59
N LEU A 54 2.60 -10.75 -4.67
CA LEU A 54 1.43 -10.07 -5.24
C LEU A 54 0.24 -10.11 -4.26
N ALA A 55 -0.01 -11.26 -3.66
CA ALA A 55 -1.07 -11.39 -2.67
C ALA A 55 -0.86 -10.43 -1.49
N ALA A 56 0.37 -10.31 -1.01
CA ALA A 56 0.71 -9.39 0.08
C ALA A 56 0.50 -7.92 -0.32
N ARG A 57 0.84 -7.56 -1.54
CA ARG A 57 0.64 -6.20 -2.05
C ARG A 57 -0.84 -5.86 -2.17
N ILE A 58 -1.65 -6.80 -2.61
CA ILE A 58 -3.11 -6.62 -2.67
C ILE A 58 -3.67 -6.43 -1.27
N GLU A 59 -3.22 -7.24 -0.32
CA GLU A 59 -3.65 -7.09 1.08
C GLU A 59 -3.27 -5.73 1.65
N LEU A 60 -2.06 -5.27 1.36
CA LEU A 60 -1.61 -3.96 1.82
C LEU A 60 -2.48 -2.85 1.24
N ALA A 61 -2.84 -2.94 -0.03
CA ALA A 61 -3.72 -1.97 -0.67
C ALA A 61 -5.12 -1.99 -0.05
N ALA A 62 -5.62 -3.18 0.30
CA ALA A 62 -6.93 -3.31 0.93
C ALA A 62 -6.97 -2.67 2.32
N VAL A 63 -5.85 -2.68 3.04
CA VAL A 63 -5.78 -2.08 4.38
C VAL A 63 -5.51 -0.59 4.32
N PHE A 64 -4.57 -0.15 3.47
CA PHE A 64 -4.08 1.23 3.45
C PHE A 64 -4.69 2.11 2.36
N GLY A 65 -5.47 1.55 1.46
CA GLY A 65 -6.11 2.33 0.41
C GLY A 65 -5.19 2.71 -0.72
N LEU A 66 -4.28 1.80 -1.11
CA LEU A 66 -3.36 2.06 -2.21
C LEU A 66 -4.07 1.88 -3.55
N SER A 67 -3.70 2.73 -4.52
CA SER A 67 -4.09 2.52 -5.90
C SER A 67 -3.35 1.31 -6.47
N ARG A 68 -3.77 0.82 -7.65
CA ARG A 68 -3.09 -0.30 -8.30
C ARG A 68 -1.61 -0.02 -8.55
N PRO A 69 -1.22 1.13 -9.13
CA PRO A 69 0.20 1.42 -9.30
C PRO A 69 0.96 1.47 -7.97
N GLU A 70 0.37 2.10 -6.96
CA GLU A 70 1.00 2.18 -5.64
C GLU A 70 1.20 0.79 -5.04
N ALA A 71 0.18 -0.05 -5.12
CA ALA A 71 0.27 -1.41 -4.58
C ALA A 71 1.35 -2.23 -5.28
N LEU A 72 1.45 -2.10 -6.60
CA LEU A 72 2.37 -2.90 -7.39
C LEU A 72 3.82 -2.41 -7.35
N LEU A 73 4.04 -1.12 -7.10
CA LEU A 73 5.37 -0.52 -7.21
C LEU A 73 5.99 -0.09 -5.88
N LEU A 74 5.22 -0.09 -4.80
CA LEU A 74 5.73 0.37 -3.50
C LEU A 74 6.94 -0.44 -3.07
N ASP A 75 8.02 0.26 -2.69
CA ASP A 75 9.15 -0.36 -2.02
C ASP A 75 8.78 -0.56 -0.55
N ILE A 76 8.39 -1.78 -0.23
CA ILE A 76 7.83 -2.11 1.08
C ILE A 76 8.80 -1.77 2.21
N HIS A 77 10.09 -2.05 2.01
CA HIS A 77 11.11 -1.78 3.02
C HIS A 77 11.19 -0.31 3.40
N SER A 78 11.29 0.55 2.40
CA SER A 78 11.50 1.97 2.65
C SER A 78 10.20 2.69 2.99
N ALA A 79 9.05 2.07 2.77
CA ALA A 79 7.76 2.71 2.99
C ALA A 79 7.37 2.78 4.47
N ASP A 80 7.77 1.80 5.27
CA ASP A 80 7.41 1.73 6.68
C ASP A 80 8.27 2.69 7.50
N LYS A 81 7.67 3.78 7.95
CA LYS A 81 8.35 4.79 8.78
C LYS A 81 7.95 4.70 10.25
N GLY A 82 7.35 3.59 10.65
CA GLY A 82 6.94 3.34 12.03
C GLY A 82 5.56 3.88 12.37
N HIS A 83 5.36 5.17 12.24
CA HIS A 83 4.10 5.85 12.57
C HIS A 83 3.25 6.16 11.35
N CYS A 84 3.85 6.09 10.17
CA CYS A 84 3.14 6.29 8.91
C CYS A 84 3.78 5.45 7.82
N LEU A 85 3.00 5.25 6.76
CA LEU A 85 3.45 4.61 5.53
C LEU A 85 3.75 5.71 4.53
N LEU A 86 4.98 5.78 4.07
CA LEU A 86 5.37 6.72 3.02
C LEU A 86 5.12 6.07 1.66
N VAL A 87 4.16 6.59 0.92
CA VAL A 87 3.83 6.09 -0.41
C VAL A 87 4.38 7.08 -1.44
N ASP A 88 5.47 6.68 -2.08
CA ASP A 88 6.11 7.49 -3.10
C ASP A 88 6.68 6.59 -4.18
N ILE A 89 5.96 6.47 -5.29
CA ILE A 89 6.35 5.64 -6.42
C ILE A 89 6.74 6.48 -7.65
N ARG A 90 7.00 7.76 -7.47
CA ARG A 90 7.27 8.70 -8.58
C ARG A 90 8.49 8.32 -9.41
N GLU A 91 9.43 7.59 -8.83
CA GLU A 91 10.60 7.11 -9.55
C GLU A 91 10.23 6.20 -10.72
N HIS A 92 9.18 5.38 -10.54
CA HIS A 92 8.72 4.42 -11.55
C HIS A 92 7.36 4.74 -12.13
N TYR A 93 6.66 5.71 -11.57
CA TYR A 93 5.32 6.10 -12.01
C TYR A 93 5.13 7.60 -11.74
N ARG A 94 5.52 8.42 -12.68
CA ARG A 94 5.61 9.88 -12.52
C ARG A 94 4.28 10.57 -12.21
N ARG A 95 3.17 9.97 -12.61
CA ARG A 95 1.83 10.54 -12.37
C ARG A 95 1.38 10.43 -10.93
N SER A 96 2.04 9.61 -10.15
CA SER A 96 1.68 9.42 -8.76
C SER A 96 2.11 10.61 -7.92
N LYS A 97 1.41 10.79 -6.79
CA LYS A 97 1.76 11.81 -5.81
C LYS A 97 2.30 11.12 -4.57
N ARG A 98 3.28 11.77 -3.95
CA ARG A 98 3.77 11.35 -2.64
C ARG A 98 2.69 11.59 -1.61
N LYS A 99 2.47 10.64 -0.73
CA LYS A 99 1.54 10.80 0.38
C LYS A 99 2.00 10.03 1.61
N LEU A 100 1.55 10.49 2.77
CA LEU A 100 1.78 9.81 4.04
C LEU A 100 0.45 9.26 4.54
N ILE A 101 0.44 7.98 4.91
CA ILE A 101 -0.76 7.32 5.45
C ILE A 101 -0.46 6.95 6.90
N LEU A 102 -1.30 7.41 7.82
CA LEU A 102 -1.12 7.14 9.24
C LEU A 102 -1.28 5.65 9.55
N ILE A 103 -0.45 5.15 10.45
CA ILE A 103 -0.59 3.82 11.02
C ILE A 103 -1.17 4.01 12.41
N GLN A 104 -2.46 3.72 12.57
CA GLN A 104 -3.20 4.08 13.79
C GLN A 104 -3.74 2.89 14.57
N THR A 105 -3.99 1.77 13.89
CA THR A 105 -4.59 0.59 14.54
C THR A 105 -3.59 -0.54 14.65
N GLY A 106 -3.86 -1.45 15.60
CA GLY A 106 -3.06 -2.65 15.75
C GLY A 106 -3.07 -3.52 14.49
N ARG A 107 -4.22 -3.59 13.81
CA ARG A 107 -4.34 -4.35 12.56
C ARG A 107 -3.44 -3.78 11.47
N GLU A 108 -3.44 -2.45 11.31
CA GLU A 108 -2.59 -1.79 10.33
C GLU A 108 -1.12 -2.06 10.62
N ARG A 109 -0.71 -1.90 11.88
CA ARG A 109 0.68 -2.13 12.29
C ARG A 109 1.10 -3.58 12.08
N GLN A 110 0.26 -4.52 12.48
CA GLN A 110 0.55 -5.95 12.35
C GLN A 110 0.63 -6.39 10.90
N THR A 111 -0.30 -5.91 10.07
CA THR A 111 -0.31 -6.22 8.64
C THR A 111 0.96 -5.74 7.97
N LEU A 112 1.33 -4.48 8.22
CA LEU A 112 2.52 -3.91 7.61
C LEU A 112 3.79 -4.61 8.10
N SER A 113 3.87 -4.94 9.38
CA SER A 113 5.03 -5.64 9.94
C SER A 113 5.18 -7.04 9.35
N ARG A 114 4.08 -7.77 9.21
CA ARG A 114 4.08 -9.12 8.62
C ARG A 114 4.51 -9.08 7.15
N ILE A 115 3.95 -8.14 6.39
CA ILE A 115 4.30 -7.98 4.98
C ILE A 115 5.74 -7.49 4.85
N GLY A 116 6.18 -6.60 5.72
CA GLY A 116 7.56 -6.14 5.75
C GLY A 116 8.56 -7.28 5.93
N ARG A 117 8.22 -8.24 6.78
CA ARG A 117 9.08 -9.43 6.96
C ARG A 117 9.15 -10.29 5.69
N LEU A 118 8.02 -10.41 4.98
CA LEU A 118 8.00 -11.16 3.72
C LEU A 118 8.95 -10.54 2.69
N PHE A 119 9.05 -9.23 2.67
CA PHE A 119 9.89 -8.50 1.71
C PHE A 119 11.29 -8.16 2.24
N GLU A 120 11.66 -8.65 3.41
CA GLU A 120 12.86 -8.22 4.14
C GLU A 120 14.15 -8.27 3.33
N LYS A 121 14.32 -9.29 2.48
CA LYS A 121 15.51 -9.45 1.65
C LYS A 121 15.17 -9.44 0.16
N VAL A 122 14.06 -8.82 -0.19
CA VAL A 122 13.55 -8.82 -1.55
C VAL A 122 13.86 -7.48 -2.22
N ASP A 123 14.49 -7.53 -3.39
CA ASP A 123 14.65 -6.36 -4.22
C ASP A 123 13.29 -6.02 -4.86
N CYS A 124 12.70 -4.91 -4.45
CA CYS A 124 11.41 -4.45 -4.97
C CYS A 124 11.53 -3.66 -6.26
N GLY A 125 12.73 -3.47 -6.77
CA GLY A 125 12.96 -2.76 -8.03
C GLY A 125 12.65 -3.61 -9.27
N PRO A 126 12.77 -3.02 -10.46
CA PRO A 126 12.40 -3.71 -11.71
C PRO A 126 13.31 -4.89 -12.06
N ASN A 127 14.49 -4.95 -11.48
CA ASN A 127 15.43 -6.07 -11.68
C ASN A 127 15.28 -7.14 -10.60
N GLY A 128 14.37 -6.97 -9.67
CA GLY A 128 14.09 -7.94 -8.61
C GLY A 128 13.16 -9.05 -9.08
N PRO A 129 12.80 -9.95 -8.15
CA PRO A 129 12.00 -11.14 -8.49
C PRO A 129 10.61 -10.85 -9.02
N GLU A 130 10.05 -9.69 -8.71
CA GLU A 130 8.72 -9.33 -9.18
C GLU A 130 8.72 -8.77 -10.61
N GLY A 131 9.87 -8.35 -11.11
CA GLY A 131 9.99 -7.78 -12.45
C GLY A 131 9.57 -6.31 -12.52
N ASN A 132 9.37 -5.83 -13.73
CA ASN A 132 8.96 -4.45 -13.98
C ASN A 132 7.44 -4.28 -13.80
N TYR A 133 6.98 -3.04 -13.92
CA TYR A 133 5.58 -2.70 -13.71
C TYR A 133 4.63 -3.46 -14.67
N ARG A 134 5.01 -3.56 -15.94
CA ARG A 134 4.21 -4.28 -16.94
C ARG A 134 4.02 -5.74 -16.55
N GLN A 135 5.09 -6.39 -16.10
CA GLN A 135 5.04 -7.78 -15.66
C GLN A 135 4.16 -7.95 -14.43
N ARG A 136 4.22 -7.00 -13.51
CA ARG A 136 3.38 -7.02 -12.29
C ARG A 136 1.91 -6.82 -12.62
N GLN A 137 1.61 -5.89 -13.53
CA GLN A 137 0.24 -5.68 -14.01
C GLN A 137 -0.32 -6.92 -14.68
N TYR A 138 0.49 -7.57 -15.50
CA TYR A 138 0.07 -8.79 -16.19
C TYR A 138 -0.30 -9.89 -15.18
N ARG A 139 0.53 -10.10 -14.18
CA ARG A 139 0.24 -11.09 -13.14
C ARG A 139 -1.05 -10.76 -12.37
N LEU A 140 -1.25 -9.50 -12.06
CA LEU A 140 -2.48 -9.08 -11.40
C LEU A 140 -3.70 -9.42 -12.27
N LYS A 141 -3.65 -9.12 -13.54
CA LYS A 141 -4.74 -9.43 -14.47
C LYS A 141 -5.02 -10.91 -14.57
N THR A 142 -3.97 -11.74 -14.56
CA THR A 142 -4.15 -13.19 -14.67
C THR A 142 -4.67 -13.84 -13.40
N LEU A 143 -4.41 -13.24 -12.24
CA LEU A 143 -4.95 -13.74 -10.98
C LEU A 143 -6.43 -13.45 -10.81
N LEU A 144 -6.92 -12.38 -11.43
CA LEU A 144 -8.32 -12.01 -11.32
C LEU A 144 -9.12 -12.74 -12.40
N PRO A 145 -10.31 -13.25 -12.09
CA PRO A 145 -11.15 -13.82 -13.12
C PRO A 145 -11.60 -12.72 -14.07
N ALA A 146 -12.17 -13.12 -15.22
CA ALA A 146 -12.61 -12.27 -16.30
C ALA A 146 -13.37 -11.02 -15.81
N PRO A 147 -13.42 -9.96 -16.62
CA PRO A 147 -13.51 -8.57 -16.15
C PRO A 147 -14.58 -8.34 -15.11
N VAL A 148 -14.11 -8.09 -13.91
CA VAL A 148 -14.92 -7.47 -12.88
C VAL A 148 -15.32 -6.10 -13.44
N PRO A 149 -16.60 -5.68 -13.32
CA PRO A 149 -16.97 -4.33 -13.69
C PRO A 149 -16.06 -3.36 -12.95
N GLU A 150 -15.11 -2.81 -13.67
CA GLU A 150 -14.15 -1.92 -13.08
C GLU A 150 -14.69 -0.52 -13.05
N HIS A 151 -14.21 0.25 -12.09
CA HIS A 151 -14.45 1.67 -12.09
C HIS A 151 -13.85 2.24 -13.39
N PRO A 152 -14.52 3.22 -14.06
CA PRO A 152 -14.01 3.77 -15.32
C PRO A 152 -12.55 4.18 -15.27
N GLU A 153 -12.09 4.63 -14.12
CA GLU A 153 -10.69 5.02 -13.93
C GLU A 153 -9.72 3.85 -14.05
N ASP A 154 -10.18 2.64 -13.73
CA ASP A 154 -9.35 1.45 -13.78
C ASP A 154 -9.23 0.89 -15.19
N THR A 155 -10.18 1.20 -16.07
CA THR A 155 -10.18 0.70 -17.44
C THR A 155 -9.25 1.50 -18.35
N VAL A 156 -8.85 2.68 -17.94
CA VAL A 156 -8.01 3.60 -18.73
C VAL A 156 -6.51 3.34 -18.51
N SER A 157 -6.16 2.64 -17.47
CA SER A 157 -4.77 2.41 -17.11
C SER A 157 -4.11 1.24 -17.86
#